data_2618e9f5bf575a058e5c2744b6658fff
#
_entry.id   2618e9f5bf575a058e5c2744b6658fff
#
_cell.length_a   1.000
_cell.length_b   1.000
_cell.length_c   1.000
_cell.angle_alpha   90.00
_cell.angle_beta   90.00
_cell.angle_gamma   90.00
#
_symmetry.space_group_name_H-M   'P 1'
#
loop_
_entity.id
_entity.type
_entity.pdbx_description
1 polymer ?
#
loop_
_entity_poly.entity_id
_entity_poly.type
_entity_poly.pdbx_seq_one_letter_code
_entity_poly.pdbx_strand_id
1 'polypeptide(L)'
;ITLCNWHVSNGQVTLGDPAYLQIDEATNATLFKAMQSFFAEDGIALHPHKPGQWLAQSPLLADLPTASLDRVIGRNIDPWLVGSHVAADVLSPAAKLLRRLQNEMQMLLYTHPVNEARRLTINSFWVHGTGALPASQPARSEPVVVQTLRDSALQQDLIGWLEAWQHVDAQVMAPLLARVAAGEPQRLVLCGEHEFHVYDSAKPSLWQRVRQRFAPTSLDTVLAAASLKD
;
A
#
# COMPACT_ATOMS: atom_id res chain seq x y z
N ILE A 1 0.71 -2.87 10.63
CA ILE A 1 2.16 -2.61 10.57
C ILE A 1 2.86 -3.74 9.85
N THR A 2 3.96 -3.45 9.16
CA THR A 2 4.77 -4.44 8.45
C THR A 2 6.22 -4.33 8.91
N LEU A 3 6.81 -5.44 9.33
CA LEU A 3 8.24 -5.51 9.66
C LEU A 3 9.08 -5.29 8.41
N CYS A 4 10.15 -4.53 8.52
CA CYS A 4 10.95 -4.13 7.37
C CYS A 4 12.45 -4.00 7.71
N ASN A 5 13.22 -3.83 6.65
CA ASN A 5 14.62 -3.43 6.71
C ASN A 5 14.75 -1.98 6.24
N TRP A 6 15.35 -1.15 7.07
CA TRP A 6 15.78 0.19 6.70
C TRP A 6 17.27 0.15 6.40
N HIS A 7 17.63 0.43 5.18
CA HIS A 7 19.00 0.43 4.71
C HIS A 7 19.53 1.85 4.60
N VAL A 8 20.63 2.13 5.30
CA VAL A 8 21.27 3.44 5.25
C VAL A 8 22.37 3.41 4.20
N SER A 9 22.27 4.28 3.20
CA SER A 9 23.26 4.45 2.14
C SER A 9 23.34 5.92 1.73
N ASN A 10 24.54 6.45 1.57
CA ASN A 10 24.79 7.83 1.12
C ASN A 10 23.97 8.90 1.88
N GLY A 11 23.79 8.71 3.19
CA GLY A 11 23.04 9.65 4.03
C GLY A 11 21.52 9.60 3.87
N GLN A 12 21.01 8.63 3.11
CA GLN A 12 19.58 8.38 2.95
C GLN A 12 19.18 7.04 3.54
N VAL A 13 17.96 6.96 4.03
CA VAL A 13 17.37 5.72 4.54
C VAL A 13 16.37 5.19 3.53
N THR A 14 16.60 3.99 3.02
CA THR A 14 15.73 3.33 2.05
C THR A 14 15.01 2.16 2.70
N LEU A 15 13.72 1.98 2.41
CA LEU A 15 12.96 0.83 2.86
C LEU A 15 13.12 -0.32 1.86
N GLY A 16 13.76 -1.41 2.30
CA GLY A 16 13.85 -2.65 1.53
C GLY A 16 12.50 -3.36 1.41
N ASP A 17 12.27 -4.07 0.31
CA ASP A 17 11.03 -4.82 0.14
C ASP A 17 10.90 -5.89 1.25
N PRO A 18 9.83 -5.83 2.09
CA PRO A 18 9.61 -6.79 3.16
C PRO A 18 9.52 -8.25 2.71
N ALA A 19 9.16 -8.50 1.45
CA ALA A 19 9.09 -9.85 0.89
C ALA A 19 10.45 -10.57 0.94
N TYR A 20 11.55 -9.84 0.80
CA TYR A 20 12.90 -10.42 0.87
C TYR A 20 13.35 -10.79 2.29
N LEU A 21 12.62 -10.35 3.31
CA LEU A 21 12.92 -10.74 4.69
C LEU A 21 12.58 -12.20 4.98
N GLN A 22 11.67 -12.81 4.22
CA GLN A 22 11.29 -14.21 4.37
C GLN A 22 11.03 -14.60 5.82
N ILE A 23 10.16 -13.84 6.49
CA ILE A 23 9.83 -14.06 7.90
C ILE A 23 8.91 -15.28 8.00
N ASP A 24 9.38 -16.31 8.69
CA ASP A 24 8.58 -17.51 9.00
C ASP A 24 7.74 -17.30 10.28
N GLU A 25 6.87 -18.26 10.58
CA GLU A 25 5.97 -18.21 11.74
C GLU A 25 6.74 -18.18 13.07
N ALA A 26 7.85 -18.89 13.19
CA ALA A 26 8.65 -18.94 14.41
C ALA A 26 9.34 -17.59 14.68
N THR A 27 9.95 -17.02 13.66
CA THR A 27 10.52 -15.67 13.68
C THR A 27 9.45 -14.63 14.00
N ASN A 28 8.29 -14.73 13.33
CA ASN A 28 7.15 -13.83 13.55
C ASN A 28 6.66 -13.88 15.00
N ALA A 29 6.45 -15.07 15.56
CA ALA A 29 6.00 -15.23 16.95
C ALA A 29 7.01 -14.66 17.95
N THR A 30 8.30 -14.90 17.71
CA THR A 30 9.39 -14.38 18.55
C THR A 30 9.41 -12.86 18.57
N LEU A 31 9.36 -12.22 17.39
CA LEU A 31 9.35 -10.76 17.27
C LEU A 31 8.05 -10.14 17.79
N PHE A 32 6.92 -10.77 17.55
CA PHE A 32 5.64 -10.32 18.07
C PHE A 32 5.68 -10.26 19.60
N LYS A 33 6.15 -11.33 20.24
CA LYS A 33 6.30 -11.39 21.71
C LYS A 33 7.25 -10.32 22.25
N ALA A 34 8.34 -10.05 21.54
CA ALA A 34 9.34 -9.06 21.95
C ALA A 34 8.82 -7.61 21.84
N MET A 35 8.00 -7.35 20.83
CA MET A 35 7.56 -5.97 20.50
C MET A 35 6.21 -5.60 21.15
N GLN A 36 5.32 -6.55 21.40
CA GLN A 36 3.95 -6.24 21.78
C GLN A 36 3.82 -5.43 23.09
N SER A 37 4.72 -5.64 24.06
CA SER A 37 4.70 -4.92 25.35
C SER A 37 4.95 -3.42 25.18
N PHE A 38 5.90 -3.05 24.32
CA PHE A 38 6.19 -1.65 24.03
C PHE A 38 5.00 -0.91 23.43
N PHE A 39 4.28 -1.57 22.51
CA PHE A 39 3.08 -1.00 21.93
C PHE A 39 1.92 -0.92 22.93
N ALA A 40 1.78 -1.94 23.78
CA ALA A 40 0.74 -1.99 24.79
C ALA A 40 0.91 -0.89 25.85
N GLU A 41 2.14 -0.57 26.27
CA GLU A 41 2.45 0.54 27.18
C GLU A 41 1.98 1.89 26.64
N ASP A 42 1.94 2.05 25.32
CA ASP A 42 1.48 3.25 24.62
C ASP A 42 -0.02 3.17 24.20
N GLY A 43 -0.75 2.18 24.68
CA GLY A 43 -2.18 2.02 24.38
C GLY A 43 -2.44 1.56 22.93
N ILE A 44 -1.50 0.86 22.31
CA ILE A 44 -1.64 0.25 20.99
C ILE A 44 -1.71 -1.27 21.16
N ALA A 45 -2.86 -1.86 20.90
CA ALA A 45 -2.99 -3.32 20.85
C ALA A 45 -2.50 -3.86 19.51
N LEU A 46 -1.59 -4.84 19.56
CA LEU A 46 -1.12 -5.56 18.38
C LEU A 46 -1.87 -6.90 18.25
N HIS A 47 -2.26 -7.23 17.01
CA HIS A 47 -2.90 -8.49 16.67
C HIS A 47 -2.14 -9.16 15.52
N PRO A 48 -1.78 -10.44 15.63
CA PRO A 48 -1.16 -11.17 14.52
C PRO A 48 -2.09 -11.19 13.30
N HIS A 49 -1.50 -11.07 12.11
CA HIS A 49 -2.24 -11.19 10.85
C HIS A 49 -1.60 -12.25 9.95
N LYS A 50 -0.38 -12.01 9.49
CA LYS A 50 0.46 -12.97 8.77
C LYS A 50 1.93 -12.71 9.11
N PRO A 51 2.85 -13.65 8.81
CA PRO A 51 4.26 -13.46 9.12
C PRO A 51 4.80 -12.12 8.64
N GLY A 52 5.37 -11.35 9.57
CA GLY A 52 5.90 -10.02 9.31
C GLY A 52 4.87 -8.90 9.18
N GLN A 53 3.56 -9.20 9.32
CA GLN A 53 2.50 -8.19 9.30
C GLN A 53 1.53 -8.39 10.46
N TRP A 54 1.23 -7.29 11.15
CA TRP A 54 0.32 -7.27 12.30
C TRP A 54 -0.66 -6.11 12.18
N LEU A 55 -1.84 -6.29 12.76
CA LEU A 55 -2.81 -5.21 12.89
C LEU A 55 -2.51 -4.45 14.18
N ALA A 56 -2.54 -3.13 14.13
CA ALA A 56 -2.40 -2.25 15.28
C ALA A 56 -3.72 -1.52 15.52
N GLN A 57 -4.22 -1.58 16.75
CA GLN A 57 -5.48 -0.95 17.13
C GLN A 57 -5.25 0.07 18.23
N SER A 58 -5.57 1.32 17.95
CA SER A 58 -5.57 2.43 18.91
C SER A 58 -6.34 3.62 18.34
N PRO A 59 -7.05 4.40 19.17
CA PRO A 59 -7.62 5.68 18.73
C PRO A 59 -6.57 6.66 18.19
N LEU A 60 -5.32 6.56 18.65
CA LEU A 60 -4.21 7.41 18.20
C LEU A 60 -3.88 7.25 16.72
N LEU A 61 -4.27 6.13 16.10
CA LEU A 61 -4.00 5.83 14.70
C LEU A 61 -5.11 6.25 13.75
N ALA A 62 -6.26 6.71 14.29
CA ALA A 62 -7.46 7.00 13.50
C ALA A 62 -7.24 8.07 12.41
N ASP A 63 -6.54 9.15 12.77
CA ASP A 63 -6.32 10.30 11.89
C ASP A 63 -4.83 10.46 11.50
N LEU A 64 -4.03 9.40 11.65
CA LEU A 64 -2.61 9.46 11.37
C LEU A 64 -2.37 9.26 9.86
N PRO A 65 -1.86 10.28 9.13
CA PRO A 65 -1.56 10.13 7.71
C PRO A 65 -0.35 9.22 7.52
N THR A 66 -0.53 8.09 6.87
CA THR A 66 0.54 7.13 6.60
C THR A 66 0.64 6.80 5.11
N ALA A 67 1.85 6.64 4.61
CA ALA A 67 2.08 6.20 3.24
C ALA A 67 1.95 4.68 3.12
N SER A 68 1.41 4.19 2.00
CA SER A 68 1.38 2.77 1.69
C SER A 68 2.81 2.23 1.51
N LEU A 69 2.99 0.93 1.72
CA LEU A 69 4.28 0.27 1.46
C LEU A 69 4.74 0.47 0.01
N ASP A 70 3.84 0.37 -0.95
CA ASP A 70 4.16 0.49 -2.37
C ASP A 70 4.75 1.85 -2.76
N ARG A 71 4.47 2.89 -1.96
CA ARG A 71 5.07 4.21 -2.15
C ARG A 71 6.49 4.33 -1.63
N VAL A 72 6.87 3.51 -0.65
CA VAL A 72 8.14 3.66 0.07
C VAL A 72 9.14 2.56 -0.21
N ILE A 73 8.70 1.39 -0.69
CA ILE A 73 9.61 0.29 -1.08
C ILE A 73 10.62 0.78 -2.12
N GLY A 74 11.91 0.56 -1.84
CA GLY A 74 13.02 0.95 -2.71
C GLY A 74 13.32 2.45 -2.78
N ARG A 75 12.64 3.28 -1.97
CA ARG A 75 12.77 4.74 -2.00
C ARG A 75 13.28 5.28 -0.65
N ASN A 76 13.77 6.53 -0.66
CA ASN A 76 14.05 7.25 0.57
C ASN A 76 12.77 7.43 1.37
N ILE A 77 12.81 7.03 2.66
CA ILE A 77 11.64 7.07 3.55
C ILE A 77 11.37 8.46 4.14
N ASP A 78 12.36 9.36 4.18
CA ASP A 78 12.26 10.63 4.89
C ASP A 78 11.02 11.46 4.50
N PRO A 79 10.69 11.61 3.20
CA PRO A 79 9.49 12.36 2.81
C PRO A 79 8.17 11.71 3.26
N TRP A 80 8.20 10.41 3.58
CA TRP A 80 7.02 9.59 3.89
C TRP A 80 6.85 9.31 5.38
N LEU A 81 7.84 9.68 6.19
CA LEU A 81 7.73 9.57 7.65
C LEU A 81 6.60 10.48 8.15
N VAL A 82 5.80 9.96 9.07
CA VAL A 82 4.69 10.73 9.64
C VAL A 82 5.20 12.04 10.22
N GLY A 83 4.64 13.14 9.74
CA GLY A 83 5.05 14.50 10.14
C GLY A 83 6.40 14.94 9.56
N SER A 84 6.87 14.37 8.44
CA SER A 84 8.12 14.80 7.77
C SER A 84 8.09 16.22 7.26
N HIS A 85 6.90 16.75 6.95
CA HIS A 85 6.70 18.08 6.36
C HIS A 85 6.45 19.19 7.42
N VAL A 86 6.47 18.84 8.70
CA VAL A 86 6.25 19.80 9.80
C VAL A 86 7.44 19.84 10.74
N ALA A 87 7.67 20.99 11.36
CA ALA A 87 8.71 21.12 12.36
C ALA A 87 8.45 20.20 13.57
N ALA A 88 9.51 19.74 14.22
CA ALA A 88 9.42 18.71 15.26
C ALA A 88 8.55 19.13 16.48
N ASP A 89 8.48 20.42 16.77
CA ASP A 89 7.65 21.01 17.83
C ASP A 89 6.15 20.98 17.50
N VAL A 90 5.81 20.99 16.21
CA VAL A 90 4.41 20.98 15.69
C VAL A 90 3.88 19.58 15.45
N LEU A 91 4.73 18.53 15.58
CA LEU A 91 4.29 17.14 15.41
C LEU A 91 3.13 16.79 16.35
N SER A 92 2.11 16.11 15.81
CA SER A 92 1.03 15.58 16.63
C SER A 92 1.55 14.57 17.68
N PRO A 93 0.84 14.40 18.80
CA PRO A 93 1.22 13.38 19.80
C PRO A 93 1.36 11.99 19.21
N ALA A 94 0.48 11.59 18.29
CA ALA A 94 0.53 10.30 17.59
C ALA A 94 1.77 10.18 16.69
N ALA A 95 2.16 11.24 15.98
CA ALA A 95 3.37 11.25 15.18
C ALA A 95 4.65 11.15 16.03
N LYS A 96 4.70 11.87 17.15
CA LYS A 96 5.81 11.79 18.12
C LYS A 96 5.92 10.39 18.72
N LEU A 97 4.79 9.81 19.10
CA LEU A 97 4.71 8.45 19.62
C LEU A 97 5.24 7.42 18.61
N LEU A 98 4.75 7.47 17.36
CA LEU A 98 5.19 6.54 16.33
C LEU A 98 6.70 6.64 16.07
N ARG A 99 7.24 7.84 15.98
CA ARG A 99 8.70 8.02 15.81
C ARG A 99 9.51 7.46 16.98
N ARG A 100 9.02 7.64 18.22
CA ARG A 100 9.63 7.04 19.41
C ARG A 100 9.61 5.52 19.32
N LEU A 101 8.45 4.92 19.05
CA LEU A 101 8.31 3.47 18.88
C LEU A 101 9.21 2.93 17.76
N GLN A 102 9.35 3.64 16.64
CA GLN A 102 10.28 3.24 15.57
C GLN A 102 11.72 3.20 16.07
N ASN A 103 12.16 4.21 16.83
CA ASN A 103 13.51 4.24 17.40
C ASN A 103 13.70 3.13 18.45
N GLU A 104 12.75 2.92 19.35
CA GLU A 104 12.80 1.85 20.36
C GLU A 104 12.89 0.47 19.71
N MET A 105 12.09 0.24 18.65
CA MET A 105 12.15 -1.02 17.91
C MET A 105 13.46 -1.19 17.14
N GLN A 106 14.04 -0.13 16.60
CA GLN A 106 15.38 -0.21 16.00
C GLN A 106 16.42 -0.63 17.01
N MET A 107 16.39 -0.05 18.22
CA MET A 107 17.30 -0.43 19.31
C MET A 107 17.11 -1.89 19.74
N LEU A 108 15.85 -2.31 19.93
CA LEU A 108 15.51 -3.69 20.29
C LEU A 108 15.98 -4.69 19.23
N LEU A 109 15.70 -4.40 17.96
CA LEU A 109 15.98 -5.30 16.86
C LEU A 109 17.46 -5.34 16.48
N TYR A 110 18.22 -4.28 16.76
CA TYR A 110 19.65 -4.21 16.46
C TYR A 110 20.44 -5.34 17.11
N THR A 111 20.14 -5.67 18.36
CA THR A 111 20.82 -6.72 19.14
C THR A 111 20.01 -8.01 19.24
N HIS A 112 18.87 -8.11 18.56
CA HIS A 112 17.99 -9.25 18.70
C HIS A 112 18.56 -10.51 18.03
N PRO A 113 18.60 -11.66 18.72
CA PRO A 113 19.20 -12.91 18.20
C PRO A 113 18.61 -13.38 16.84
N VAL A 114 17.37 -13.04 16.55
CA VAL A 114 16.72 -13.31 15.26
C VAL A 114 17.55 -12.81 14.07
N ASN A 115 18.34 -11.77 14.26
CA ASN A 115 19.14 -11.15 13.19
C ASN A 115 20.54 -11.74 13.01
N GLU A 116 21.04 -12.57 13.95
CA GLU A 116 22.42 -13.06 13.94
C GLU A 116 22.78 -13.87 12.68
N ALA A 117 21.83 -14.68 12.19
CA ALA A 117 22.04 -15.52 11.01
C ALA A 117 21.40 -14.95 9.74
N ARG A 118 20.83 -13.75 9.78
CA ARG A 118 20.11 -13.17 8.63
C ARG A 118 21.01 -12.34 7.74
N ARG A 119 20.91 -12.58 6.43
CA ARG A 119 21.57 -11.73 5.43
C ARG A 119 20.95 -10.32 5.38
N LEU A 120 19.62 -10.23 5.50
CA LEU A 120 18.87 -8.99 5.63
C LEU A 120 18.28 -8.93 7.04
N THR A 121 18.70 -7.95 7.80
CA THR A 121 18.22 -7.75 9.18
C THR A 121 16.81 -7.18 9.18
N ILE A 122 16.00 -7.62 10.14
CA ILE A 122 14.73 -6.97 10.47
C ILE A 122 15.10 -5.89 11.50
N ASN A 123 15.04 -4.63 11.10
CA ASN A 123 15.52 -3.55 11.98
C ASN A 123 14.50 -2.43 12.20
N SER A 124 13.32 -2.50 11.59
CA SER A 124 12.28 -1.52 11.79
C SER A 124 10.90 -2.07 11.41
N PHE A 125 9.89 -1.23 11.50
CA PHE A 125 8.56 -1.51 11.01
C PHE A 125 7.99 -0.28 10.29
N TRP A 126 7.03 -0.53 9.40
CA TRP A 126 6.29 0.51 8.69
C TRP A 126 4.81 0.46 9.04
N VAL A 127 4.24 1.63 9.40
CA VAL A 127 2.79 1.77 9.64
C VAL A 127 2.13 2.25 8.36
N HIS A 128 1.06 1.57 7.96
CA HIS A 128 0.29 1.93 6.77
C HIS A 128 -1.18 1.53 6.93
N GLY A 129 -2.05 2.13 6.13
CA GLY A 129 -3.47 1.81 6.13
C GLY A 129 -4.18 2.20 7.43
N THR A 130 -3.74 3.27 8.06
CA THR A 130 -4.39 3.84 9.25
C THR A 130 -5.73 4.48 8.91
N GLY A 131 -6.61 4.57 9.87
CA GLY A 131 -7.92 5.19 9.73
C GLY A 131 -8.91 4.67 10.76
N ALA A 132 -10.02 5.38 10.94
CA ALA A 132 -11.13 4.93 11.76
C ALA A 132 -12.09 4.08 10.92
N LEU A 133 -12.49 2.92 11.45
CA LEU A 133 -13.57 2.13 10.84
C LEU A 133 -14.91 2.80 11.13
N PRO A 134 -15.76 3.04 10.11
CA PRO A 134 -17.12 3.52 10.35
C PRO A 134 -17.90 2.53 11.21
N ALA A 135 -18.78 3.04 12.08
CA ALA A 135 -19.56 2.26 13.02
C ALA A 135 -20.46 1.18 12.36
N SER A 136 -20.83 1.36 11.12
CA SER A 136 -21.60 0.40 10.31
C SER A 136 -21.18 0.49 8.84
N GLN A 137 -20.77 -0.63 8.28
CA GLN A 137 -20.64 -0.76 6.83
C GLN A 137 -21.61 -1.83 6.33
N PRO A 138 -22.40 -1.54 5.29
CA PRO A 138 -23.15 -2.60 4.62
C PRO A 138 -22.15 -3.62 4.07
N ALA A 139 -22.51 -4.91 4.18
CA ALA A 139 -21.74 -5.97 3.55
C ALA A 139 -21.59 -5.65 2.04
N ARG A 140 -20.38 -5.37 1.61
CA ARG A 140 -20.05 -5.16 0.19
C ARG A 140 -19.33 -6.40 -0.31
N SER A 141 -19.57 -6.75 -1.58
CA SER A 141 -18.73 -7.75 -2.23
C SER A 141 -17.28 -7.24 -2.27
N GLU A 142 -16.35 -8.11 -1.95
CA GLU A 142 -14.93 -7.78 -2.07
C GLU A 142 -14.60 -7.43 -3.53
N PRO A 143 -13.88 -6.33 -3.76
CA PRO A 143 -13.42 -6.01 -5.10
C PRO A 143 -12.32 -7.00 -5.53
N VAL A 144 -12.29 -7.34 -6.80
CA VAL A 144 -11.16 -8.06 -7.39
C VAL A 144 -10.02 -7.07 -7.57
N VAL A 145 -8.94 -7.23 -6.80
CA VAL A 145 -7.76 -6.37 -6.88
C VAL A 145 -6.71 -7.02 -7.76
N VAL A 146 -6.43 -6.41 -8.92
CA VAL A 146 -5.43 -6.88 -9.88
C VAL A 146 -4.08 -6.28 -9.52
N GLN A 147 -3.15 -7.09 -9.02
CA GLN A 147 -1.81 -6.67 -8.59
C GLN A 147 -0.69 -7.14 -9.54
N THR A 148 -1.04 -7.70 -10.67
CA THR A 148 -0.09 -8.32 -11.62
C THR A 148 1.04 -7.39 -12.08
N LEU A 149 0.75 -6.08 -12.20
CA LEU A 149 1.73 -5.07 -12.62
C LEU A 149 2.64 -4.61 -11.46
N ARG A 150 2.25 -4.87 -10.21
CA ARG A 150 2.84 -4.27 -9.01
C ARG A 150 4.31 -4.63 -8.84
N ASP A 151 4.63 -5.89 -8.85
CA ASP A 151 5.97 -6.36 -8.48
C ASP A 151 7.03 -5.93 -9.51
N SER A 152 6.72 -6.06 -10.79
CA SER A 152 7.59 -5.56 -11.87
C SER A 152 7.79 -4.05 -11.81
N ALA A 153 6.73 -3.29 -11.49
CA ALA A 153 6.82 -1.84 -11.33
C ALA A 153 7.70 -1.45 -10.13
N LEU A 154 7.56 -2.10 -8.97
CA LEU A 154 8.35 -1.84 -7.78
C LEU A 154 9.82 -2.21 -7.97
N GLN A 155 10.11 -3.24 -8.75
CA GLN A 155 11.47 -3.71 -9.06
C GLN A 155 12.09 -2.98 -10.26
N GLN A 156 11.36 -2.08 -10.92
CA GLN A 156 11.77 -1.40 -12.14
C GLN A 156 12.13 -2.38 -13.28
N ASP A 157 11.50 -3.57 -13.28
CA ASP A 157 11.64 -4.58 -14.32
C ASP A 157 10.72 -4.25 -15.49
N LEU A 158 11.28 -3.57 -16.51
CA LEU A 158 10.52 -3.16 -17.68
C LEU A 158 10.03 -4.36 -18.51
N ILE A 159 10.82 -5.43 -18.60
CA ILE A 159 10.46 -6.62 -19.39
C ILE A 159 9.30 -7.34 -18.73
N GLY A 160 9.43 -7.67 -17.45
CA GLY A 160 8.37 -8.28 -16.67
C GLY A 160 7.10 -7.41 -16.60
N TRP A 161 7.26 -6.08 -16.62
CA TRP A 161 6.12 -5.16 -16.66
C TRP A 161 5.35 -5.22 -17.98
N LEU A 162 6.05 -5.32 -19.13
CA LEU A 162 5.41 -5.51 -20.44
C LEU A 162 4.68 -6.85 -20.54
N GLU A 163 5.29 -7.93 -20.04
CA GLU A 163 4.65 -9.24 -19.97
C GLU A 163 3.41 -9.23 -19.06
N ALA A 164 3.51 -8.57 -17.91
CA ALA A 164 2.40 -8.40 -16.98
C ALA A 164 1.22 -7.62 -17.62
N TRP A 165 1.49 -6.60 -18.45
CA TRP A 165 0.47 -5.90 -19.22
C TRP A 165 -0.24 -6.82 -20.22
N GLN A 166 0.50 -7.65 -20.96
CA GLN A 166 -0.10 -8.62 -21.89
C GLN A 166 -1.01 -9.60 -21.13
N HIS A 167 -0.58 -10.04 -19.95
CA HIS A 167 -1.39 -10.90 -19.09
C HIS A 167 -2.68 -10.20 -18.61
N VAL A 168 -2.58 -8.97 -18.12
CA VAL A 168 -3.74 -8.17 -17.67
C VAL A 168 -4.71 -7.94 -18.83
N ASP A 169 -4.21 -7.61 -20.02
CA ASP A 169 -5.06 -7.42 -21.21
C ASP A 169 -5.85 -8.69 -21.54
N ALA A 170 -5.16 -9.83 -21.62
CA ALA A 170 -5.77 -11.10 -22.01
C ALA A 170 -6.70 -11.70 -20.93
N GLN A 171 -6.30 -11.63 -19.66
CA GLN A 171 -6.98 -12.36 -18.57
C GLN A 171 -7.96 -11.50 -17.77
N VAL A 172 -7.83 -10.18 -17.83
CA VAL A 172 -8.68 -9.25 -17.06
C VAL A 172 -9.50 -8.36 -17.99
N MET A 173 -8.84 -7.64 -18.90
CA MET A 173 -9.52 -6.62 -19.72
C MET A 173 -10.40 -7.24 -20.81
N ALA A 174 -9.93 -8.27 -21.51
CA ALA A 174 -10.72 -8.91 -22.55
C ALA A 174 -12.00 -9.58 -21.99
N PRO A 175 -11.97 -10.35 -20.87
CA PRO A 175 -13.19 -10.85 -20.23
C PRO A 175 -14.09 -9.75 -19.68
N LEU A 176 -13.54 -8.65 -19.14
CA LEU A 176 -14.32 -7.52 -18.67
C LEU A 176 -15.09 -6.89 -19.82
N LEU A 177 -14.44 -6.65 -20.95
CA LEU A 177 -15.07 -6.10 -22.16
C LEU A 177 -16.18 -7.03 -22.72
N ALA A 178 -15.96 -8.35 -22.69
CA ALA A 178 -16.96 -9.32 -23.09
C ALA A 178 -18.23 -9.24 -22.23
N ARG A 179 -18.09 -9.11 -20.90
CA ARG A 179 -19.22 -8.91 -19.98
C ARG A 179 -19.94 -7.60 -20.24
N VAL A 180 -19.21 -6.50 -20.45
CA VAL A 180 -19.79 -5.21 -20.82
C VAL A 180 -20.57 -5.33 -22.13
N ALA A 181 -20.04 -6.02 -23.13
CA ALA A 181 -20.70 -6.25 -24.40
C ALA A 181 -21.99 -7.10 -24.26
N ALA A 182 -21.99 -8.06 -23.32
CA ALA A 182 -23.16 -8.85 -22.94
C ALA A 182 -24.21 -8.03 -22.15
N GLY A 183 -23.91 -6.78 -21.80
CA GLY A 183 -24.82 -5.89 -21.06
C GLY A 183 -24.81 -6.11 -19.55
N GLU A 184 -23.83 -6.82 -19.02
CA GLU A 184 -23.64 -6.98 -17.58
C GLU A 184 -23.08 -5.69 -16.97
N PRO A 185 -23.61 -5.23 -15.83
CA PRO A 185 -23.07 -4.07 -15.14
C PRO A 185 -21.67 -4.39 -14.60
N GLN A 186 -20.70 -3.59 -14.99
CA GLN A 186 -19.31 -3.72 -14.54
C GLN A 186 -18.81 -2.38 -14.00
N ARG A 187 -17.93 -2.45 -13.00
CA ARG A 187 -17.20 -1.30 -12.46
C ARG A 187 -15.71 -1.56 -12.54
N LEU A 188 -14.96 -0.63 -13.14
CA LEU A 188 -13.51 -0.61 -13.19
C LEU A 188 -13.03 0.60 -12.39
N VAL A 189 -12.10 0.35 -11.47
CA VAL A 189 -11.39 1.40 -10.73
C VAL A 189 -9.93 1.36 -11.14
N LEU A 190 -9.44 2.43 -11.72
CA LEU A 190 -8.03 2.62 -12.03
C LEU A 190 -7.42 3.49 -10.94
N CYS A 191 -6.44 2.95 -10.24
CA CYS A 191 -5.73 3.66 -9.17
C CYS A 191 -4.39 4.18 -9.68
N GLY A 192 -4.18 5.48 -9.59
CA GLY A 192 -2.91 6.15 -9.84
C GLY A 192 -2.14 6.39 -8.53
N GLU A 193 -1.10 7.22 -8.60
CA GLU A 193 -0.27 7.54 -7.44
C GLU A 193 -0.99 8.43 -6.43
N HIS A 194 -1.77 9.40 -6.89
CA HIS A 194 -2.43 10.39 -6.05
C HIS A 194 -3.95 10.39 -6.16
N GLU A 195 -4.50 9.72 -7.18
CA GLU A 195 -5.92 9.74 -7.47
C GLU A 195 -6.41 8.39 -8.00
N PHE A 196 -7.72 8.25 -8.11
CA PHE A 196 -8.34 7.09 -8.73
C PHE A 196 -9.50 7.51 -9.63
N HIS A 197 -9.74 6.75 -10.69
CA HIS A 197 -10.86 6.95 -11.61
C HIS A 197 -11.81 5.77 -11.60
N VAL A 198 -13.11 6.04 -11.50
CA VAL A 198 -14.15 5.01 -11.50
C VAL A 198 -14.87 5.04 -12.83
N TYR A 199 -14.94 3.91 -13.49
CA TYR A 199 -15.68 3.70 -14.73
C TYR A 199 -16.78 2.68 -14.50
N ASP A 200 -18.03 3.11 -14.65
CA ASP A 200 -19.20 2.25 -14.59
C ASP A 200 -19.71 1.97 -16.02
N SER A 201 -19.97 0.69 -16.34
CA SER A 201 -20.59 0.36 -17.60
C SER A 201 -22.04 0.85 -17.59
N ALA A 202 -22.37 1.75 -18.50
CA ALA A 202 -23.74 2.20 -18.72
C ALA A 202 -24.28 1.56 -19.99
N LYS A 203 -25.58 1.21 -20.01
CA LYS A 203 -26.25 0.84 -21.27
C LYS A 203 -26.37 2.13 -22.12
N PRO A 204 -25.58 2.28 -23.19
CA PRO A 204 -25.69 3.50 -23.99
C PRO A 204 -27.07 3.57 -24.64
N SER A 205 -27.70 4.75 -24.58
CA SER A 205 -28.92 5.02 -25.32
C SER A 205 -28.64 4.91 -26.83
N LEU A 206 -29.69 4.71 -27.65
CA LEU A 206 -29.53 4.64 -29.11
C LEU A 206 -28.82 5.89 -29.67
N TRP A 207 -29.11 7.07 -29.14
CA TRP A 207 -28.43 8.31 -29.49
C TRP A 207 -26.96 8.36 -29.07
N GLN A 208 -26.61 7.80 -27.94
CA GLN A 208 -25.21 7.69 -27.50
C GLN A 208 -24.41 6.74 -28.38
N ARG A 209 -25.02 5.60 -28.81
CA ARG A 209 -24.38 4.67 -29.76
C ARG A 209 -24.10 5.33 -31.10
N VAL A 210 -25.05 6.11 -31.62
CA VAL A 210 -24.89 6.87 -32.88
C VAL A 210 -23.76 7.90 -32.70
N ARG A 211 -23.82 8.69 -31.62
CA ARG A 211 -22.77 9.70 -31.33
C ARG A 211 -21.38 9.12 -31.18
N GLN A 212 -21.24 8.00 -30.46
CA GLN A 212 -19.94 7.32 -30.28
C GLN A 212 -19.35 6.80 -31.61
N ARG A 213 -20.21 6.47 -32.58
CA ARG A 213 -19.75 6.02 -33.89
C ARG A 213 -19.17 7.16 -34.74
N PHE A 214 -19.63 8.40 -34.52
CA PHE A 214 -19.14 9.59 -35.23
C PHE A 214 -18.13 10.42 -34.47
N ALA A 215 -18.06 10.27 -33.16
CA ALA A 215 -17.08 10.94 -32.29
C ALA A 215 -16.53 9.93 -31.25
N PRO A 216 -15.64 9.05 -31.67
CA PRO A 216 -15.00 8.12 -30.71
C PRO A 216 -14.21 8.93 -29.69
N THR A 217 -14.35 8.58 -28.41
CA THR A 217 -13.55 9.17 -27.34
C THR A 217 -12.10 8.72 -27.56
N SER A 218 -11.19 9.66 -27.83
CA SER A 218 -9.78 9.34 -27.99
C SER A 218 -9.14 9.00 -26.64
N LEU A 219 -8.10 8.17 -26.66
CA LEU A 219 -7.31 7.86 -25.48
C LEU A 219 -6.74 9.13 -24.84
N ASP A 220 -6.28 10.08 -25.68
CA ASP A 220 -5.76 11.38 -25.24
C ASP A 220 -6.78 12.19 -24.42
N THR A 221 -8.06 12.12 -24.80
CA THR A 221 -9.14 12.79 -24.04
C THR A 221 -9.35 12.17 -22.67
N VAL A 222 -9.22 10.84 -22.55
CA VAL A 222 -9.34 10.12 -21.29
C VAL A 222 -8.12 10.41 -20.40
N LEU A 223 -6.93 10.39 -20.97
CA LEU A 223 -5.68 10.70 -20.26
C LEU A 223 -5.59 12.17 -19.84
N ALA A 224 -6.03 13.10 -20.70
CA ALA A 224 -6.09 14.52 -20.38
C ALA A 224 -7.10 14.82 -19.25
N ALA A 225 -8.23 14.12 -19.20
CA ALA A 225 -9.19 14.24 -18.10
C ALA A 225 -8.63 13.71 -16.77
N ALA A 226 -7.68 12.77 -16.82
CA ALA A 226 -6.97 12.23 -15.68
C ALA A 226 -5.85 13.18 -15.18
N SER A 227 -5.31 14.05 -16.04
CA SER A 227 -4.19 14.96 -15.72
C SER A 227 -4.63 16.36 -15.27
N LEU A 228 -5.91 16.72 -15.38
CA LEU A 228 -6.41 18.09 -15.20
C LEU A 228 -6.94 18.39 -13.78
N LYS A 229 -6.60 17.59 -12.78
CA LYS A 229 -6.95 17.84 -11.37
C LYS A 229 -5.71 17.90 -10.49
N ASP A 230 -4.79 18.78 -10.82
CA ASP A 230 -3.80 19.33 -9.88
C ASP A 230 -4.38 20.53 -9.13
#